data_589a9ac15a28cfe0d84cf0cabbdeff91
#
_entry.id   589a9ac15a28cfe0d84cf0cabbdeff91
#
_cell.length_a   1.000
_cell.length_b   1.000
_cell.length_c   1.000
_cell.angle_alpha   90.00
_cell.angle_beta   90.00
_cell.angle_gamma   90.00
#
_symmetry.space_group_name_H-M   'P 1'
#
loop_
_entity.id
_entity.type
_entity.pdbx_description
1 polymer ?
#
loop_
_entity_poly.entity_id
_entity_poly.type
_entity_poly.pdbx_seq_one_letter_code
_entity_poly.pdbx_strand_id
1 'polypeptide(L)'
;MKRMLLVVLLLASTGAFAGANCTKYPKAEWMPEAEAKAKLEAQGYKIKKFKVDGNCYEIYGENKEGKKAEVYFDVKTLAVIKSEIGK
;
A
#
# COMPACT_ATOMS: atom_id res chain seq x y z
N MET A 1 37.01 -18.24 -5.35
CA MET A 1 36.68 -18.21 -5.12
C MET A 1 35.90 -17.75 -4.67
N LYS A 2 35.59 -17.89 -4.77
CA LYS A 2 34.92 -17.65 -4.49
C LYS A 2 34.04 -17.01 -4.09
N ARG A 3 33.88 -16.86 -4.06
CA ARG A 3 33.13 -16.32 -3.68
C ARG A 3 32.27 -15.63 -3.67
N MET A 4 32.08 -15.58 -3.85
CA MET A 4 31.37 -14.96 -3.83
C MET A 4 30.44 -14.65 -3.71
N LEU A 5 30.19 -14.83 -3.81
CA LEU A 5 29.39 -14.62 -3.67
C LEU A 5 28.57 -14.13 -3.29
N LEU A 6 28.60 -14.06 -3.27
CA LEU A 6 27.93 -13.65 -2.81
C LEU A 6 27.10 -13.04 -2.73
N VAL A 7 27.07 -12.96 -2.93
CA VAL A 7 26.45 -12.38 -2.77
C VAL A 7 25.54 -12.03 -2.75
N VAL A 8 25.31 -12.24 -2.90
CA VAL A 8 24.55 -12.06 -2.88
C VAL A 8 23.76 -11.62 -2.55
N LEU A 9 23.76 -11.71 -2.46
CA LEU A 9 23.09 -11.38 -2.09
C LEU A 9 22.25 -10.81 -1.98
N LEU A 10 22.17 -10.72 -2.03
CA LEU A 10 21.52 -10.22 -1.86
C LEU A 10 20.62 -9.82 -1.78
N LEU A 11 20.36 -9.83 -1.83
CA LEU A 11 19.57 -9.59 -1.70
C LEU A 11 18.76 -9.17 -1.65
N ALA A 12 18.61 -9.16 -1.78
CA ALA A 12 17.91 -8.94 -1.83
C ALA A 12 17.15 -8.57 -1.48
N SER A 13 16.97 -8.58 -1.41
CA SER A 13 16.25 -8.49 -1.10
C SER A 13 15.58 -8.00 -0.64
N THR A 14 15.44 -8.08 -0.75
CA THR A 14 14.84 -7.84 -0.25
C THR A 14 14.15 -7.13 0.12
N GLY A 15 14.00 -7.07 0.29
CA GLY A 15 13.15 -6.60 0.78
C GLY A 15 12.31 -5.79 0.50
N ALA A 16 12.22 -5.86 -0.03
CA ALA A 16 11.44 -5.14 -0.31
C ALA A 16 10.15 -5.19 -0.01
N PHE A 17 9.82 -5.16 0.27
CA PHE A 17 8.75 -5.38 0.47
C PHE A 17 8.03 -4.81 1.13
N ALA A 18 7.63 -4.67 1.16
CA ALA A 18 6.62 -4.48 2.01
C ALA A 18 6.38 -3.10 2.40
N GLY A 19 5.14 -2.75 2.53
CA GLY A 19 4.74 -1.49 3.09
C GLY A 19 5.10 -0.27 2.29
N ALA A 20 4.83 0.88 2.88
CA ALA A 20 5.12 2.16 2.29
C ALA A 20 5.39 3.15 3.41
N ASN A 21 6.06 4.26 3.08
CA ASN A 21 6.36 5.29 4.05
C ASN A 21 5.32 6.38 4.00
N CYS A 22 4.31 6.25 4.82
CA CYS A 22 3.27 7.27 4.91
C CYS A 22 3.60 8.24 6.03
N THR A 23 3.12 9.46 5.90
CA THR A 23 3.28 10.47 6.93
C THR A 23 2.63 9.99 8.21
N LYS A 24 3.29 10.24 9.32
CA LYS A 24 2.76 9.84 10.62
C LYS A 24 1.89 10.96 11.16
N TYR A 25 0.59 10.74 11.18
CA TYR A 25 -0.35 11.69 11.76
C TYR A 25 -0.88 11.16 13.07
N PRO A 26 -1.27 12.05 14.00
CA PRO A 26 -2.02 11.61 15.17
C PRO A 26 -3.31 10.92 14.73
N LYS A 27 -3.70 9.89 15.46
CA LYS A 27 -4.91 9.14 15.10
C LYS A 27 -6.13 10.02 14.93
N ALA A 28 -6.21 11.10 15.72
CA ALA A 28 -7.37 12.00 15.63
C ALA A 28 -7.47 12.68 14.28
N GLU A 29 -6.39 12.71 13.49
CA GLU A 29 -6.39 13.33 12.17
C GLU A 29 -6.61 12.33 11.06
N TRP A 30 -6.70 11.07 11.37
CA TRP A 30 -6.94 10.04 10.36
C TRP A 30 -8.36 10.12 9.86
N MET A 31 -8.54 9.98 8.57
CA MET A 31 -9.88 9.87 8.01
C MET A 31 -10.51 8.58 8.55
N PRO A 32 -11.76 8.62 9.04
CA PRO A 32 -12.41 7.39 9.50
C PRO A 32 -12.41 6.33 8.40
N GLU A 33 -12.20 5.08 8.78
CA GLU A 33 -12.09 4.02 7.80
C GLU A 33 -13.31 3.90 6.90
N ALA A 34 -14.51 4.04 7.47
CA ALA A 34 -15.72 3.93 6.68
C ALA A 34 -15.78 5.03 5.62
N GLU A 35 -15.36 6.22 5.98
CA GLU A 35 -15.32 7.33 5.05
C GLU A 35 -14.26 7.10 3.98
N ALA A 36 -13.09 6.62 4.39
CA ALA A 36 -12.00 6.34 3.45
C ALA A 36 -12.43 5.29 2.44
N LYS A 37 -13.07 4.21 2.91
CA LYS A 37 -13.54 3.16 2.01
C LYS A 37 -14.55 3.72 1.01
N ALA A 38 -15.49 4.52 1.48
CA ALA A 38 -16.51 5.06 0.60
C ALA A 38 -15.88 5.95 -0.47
N LYS A 39 -14.91 6.77 -0.08
CA LYS A 39 -14.27 7.65 -1.04
C LYS A 39 -13.46 6.87 -2.07
N LEU A 40 -12.77 5.84 -1.62
CA LEU A 40 -11.98 5.03 -2.54
C LEU A 40 -12.88 4.25 -3.50
N GLU A 41 -14.00 3.75 -3.00
CA GLU A 41 -14.94 3.07 -3.87
C GLU A 41 -15.54 4.04 -4.88
N ALA A 42 -15.78 5.28 -4.48
CA ALA A 42 -16.27 6.29 -5.40
C ALA A 42 -15.25 6.61 -6.49
N GLN A 43 -13.97 6.38 -6.21
CA GLN A 43 -12.92 6.57 -7.21
C GLN A 43 -12.76 5.37 -8.13
N GLY A 44 -13.50 4.31 -7.89
CA GLY A 44 -13.50 3.16 -8.77
C GLY A 44 -12.80 1.93 -8.26
N TYR A 45 -12.27 1.99 -7.05
CA TYR A 45 -11.63 0.80 -6.47
C TYR A 45 -12.69 -0.20 -6.02
N LYS A 46 -12.41 -1.47 -6.22
CA LYS A 46 -13.17 -2.53 -5.59
C LYS A 46 -12.32 -3.07 -4.46
N ILE A 47 -12.75 -2.83 -3.24
CA ILE A 47 -11.95 -3.15 -2.07
C ILE A 47 -12.33 -4.53 -1.56
N LYS A 48 -11.38 -5.45 -1.60
CA LYS A 48 -11.57 -6.77 -1.03
C LYS A 48 -11.07 -6.83 0.38
N LYS A 49 -10.04 -6.06 0.70
CA LYS A 49 -9.47 -6.02 2.02
C LYS A 49 -8.99 -4.61 2.29
N PHE A 50 -9.31 -4.11 3.47
CA PHE A 50 -8.87 -2.78 3.91
C PHE A 50 -8.12 -2.96 5.21
N LYS A 51 -6.92 -2.45 5.30
CA LYS A 51 -6.14 -2.62 6.51
C LYS A 51 -5.32 -1.39 6.82
N VAL A 52 -4.83 -1.34 8.03
CA VAL A 52 -3.86 -0.36 8.46
C VAL A 52 -2.50 -1.03 8.42
N ASP A 53 -1.56 -0.42 7.74
CA ASP A 53 -0.20 -0.93 7.68
C ASP A 53 0.72 0.22 8.07
N GLY A 54 1.24 0.15 9.30
CA GLY A 54 2.05 1.23 9.81
C GLY A 54 1.25 2.52 9.89
N ASN A 55 1.68 3.52 9.16
CA ASN A 55 1.00 4.81 9.12
C ASN A 55 0.17 5.00 7.85
N CYS A 56 -0.14 3.89 7.17
CA CYS A 56 -0.85 3.93 5.90
C CYS A 56 -2.17 3.21 6.00
N TYR A 57 -3.12 3.61 5.17
CA TYR A 57 -4.24 2.73 4.83
C TYR A 57 -3.82 1.94 3.61
N GLU A 58 -4.14 0.67 3.62
CA GLU A 58 -3.76 -0.21 2.52
C GLU A 58 -4.98 -0.97 2.06
N ILE A 59 -5.16 -1.07 0.74
CA ILE A 59 -6.23 -1.90 0.21
C ILE A 59 -5.66 -2.97 -0.72
N TYR A 60 -6.37 -4.08 -0.74
CA TYR A 60 -6.21 -5.12 -1.75
C TYR A 60 -7.52 -5.20 -2.50
N GLY A 61 -7.46 -5.27 -3.80
CA GLY A 61 -8.68 -5.39 -4.59
C GLY A 61 -8.38 -5.15 -6.05
N GLU A 62 -9.22 -4.33 -6.67
CA GLU A 62 -9.06 -4.00 -8.09
C GLU A 62 -9.16 -2.50 -8.28
N ASN A 63 -8.42 -1.99 -9.26
CA ASN A 63 -8.54 -0.59 -9.62
C ASN A 63 -9.73 -0.42 -10.57
N LYS A 64 -9.96 0.81 -11.03
CA LYS A 64 -11.13 1.09 -11.84
C LYS A 64 -11.09 0.40 -13.21
N GLU A 65 -9.92 -0.06 -13.63
CA GLU A 65 -9.79 -0.83 -14.87
C GLU A 65 -9.97 -2.33 -14.62
N GLY A 66 -10.30 -2.72 -13.41
CA GLY A 66 -10.51 -4.12 -13.08
C GLY A 66 -9.23 -4.91 -12.87
N LYS A 67 -8.11 -4.21 -12.72
CA LYS A 67 -6.83 -4.89 -12.52
C LYS A 67 -6.55 -5.05 -11.06
N LYS A 68 -5.94 -6.17 -10.70
CA LYS A 68 -5.54 -6.44 -9.33
C LYS A 68 -4.68 -5.29 -8.83
N ALA A 69 -4.99 -4.81 -7.64
CA ALA A 69 -4.30 -3.63 -7.10
C ALA A 69 -4.05 -3.80 -5.62
N GLU A 70 -2.84 -3.44 -5.22
CA GLU A 70 -2.47 -3.27 -3.83
C GLU A 70 -1.99 -1.84 -3.70
N VAL A 71 -2.68 -1.03 -2.90
CA VAL A 71 -2.43 0.40 -2.88
C VAL A 71 -2.35 0.89 -1.45
N TYR A 72 -1.38 1.76 -1.21
CA TYR A 72 -1.18 2.40 0.10
C TYR A 72 -1.52 3.87 -0.02
N PHE A 73 -2.25 4.37 0.95
CA PHE A 73 -2.76 5.74 0.95
C PHE A 73 -2.36 6.48 2.21
N ASP A 74 -2.16 7.79 2.06
CA ASP A 74 -2.06 8.69 3.18
C ASP A 74 -3.35 8.62 3.99
N VAL A 75 -3.25 8.46 5.31
CA VAL A 75 -4.45 8.24 6.12
C VAL A 75 -5.28 9.49 6.32
N LYS A 76 -4.73 10.67 6.01
CA LYS A 76 -5.44 11.91 6.18
C LYS A 76 -6.05 12.39 4.87
N THR A 77 -5.31 12.29 3.78
CA THR A 77 -5.71 12.86 2.50
C THR A 77 -6.14 11.82 1.47
N LEU A 78 -5.79 10.56 1.70
CA LEU A 78 -5.98 9.46 0.74
C LEU A 78 -5.13 9.63 -0.52
N ALA A 79 -4.08 10.44 -0.45
CA ALA A 79 -3.13 10.48 -1.56
C ALA A 79 -2.48 9.11 -1.71
N VAL A 80 -2.29 8.67 -2.94
CA VAL A 80 -1.61 7.41 -3.21
C VAL A 80 -0.14 7.57 -2.89
N ILE A 81 0.36 6.73 -1.99
CA ILE A 81 1.77 6.74 -1.62
C ILE A 81 2.53 5.68 -2.41
N LYS A 82 1.90 4.54 -2.61
CA LYS A 82 2.51 3.45 -3.35
C LYS A 82 1.41 2.59 -3.92
N SER A 83 1.58 2.15 -5.16
CA SER A 83 0.60 1.25 -5.74
C SER A 83 1.31 0.18 -6.54
N GLU A 84 0.79 -1.03 -6.46
CA GLU A 84 1.24 -2.15 -7.25
C GLU A 84 0.03 -2.68 -8.00
N ILE A 85 0.07 -2.49 -9.30
CA ILE A 85 -1.03 -2.88 -10.16
C ILE A 85 -0.55 -4.13 -10.88
N GLY A 86 -1.32 -5.19 -10.72
CA GLY A 86 -0.84 -6.39 -11.18
C GLY A 86 -1.52 -7.04 -12.16
N LYS A 87 -1.20 -7.96 -12.50
CA LYS A 87 -1.28 -8.95 -13.22
C LYS A 87 -2.36 -9.82 -13.06
#